data_5877f0767b2ce851f5fd1334238c40e0
#
_entry.id   5877f0767b2ce851f5fd1334238c40e0
#
_cell.length_a   1.000
_cell.length_b   1.000
_cell.length_c   1.000
_cell.angle_alpha   90.00
_cell.angle_beta   90.00
_cell.angle_gamma   90.00
#
_symmetry.space_group_name_H-M   'P 1'
#
loop_
_entity.id
_entity.type
_entity.pdbx_description
1 polymer ?
#
loop_
_entity_poly.entity_id
_entity_poly.type
_entity_poly.pdbx_seq_one_letter_code
_entity_poly.pdbx_strand_id
1 'polypeptide(L)'
;MRKNLKSLFFACKRICESILPTKLLAFLAEHIVPVKVIDIHGKKIKYYCLGTIPLYRYETLLTKEPETIEWMDSLDTSGVLWDVGANVGIYSIYAANRGLDVIAIEPMPANYYTLTKNIELNNFGEKVAAFCFALTNEVSIDFFYISGSQIGSSQNSFKENIGWNYKEMEIVNHKHTTLGMSVDKFVEIFKPKIPNYIKIDVDGLERNIIVGARETLSRKELKSMLVELSTDWEDYNHILELILSCGFTRWEKKRADIFENSEMKNSYNHIFYK
;
A
#
# COMPACT_ATOMS: atom_id res chain seq x y z
N MET A 1 -20.33 -20.00 -11.92
CA MET A 1 -19.02 -20.23 -12.56
C MET A 1 -17.84 -20.32 -11.56
N ARG A 2 -17.65 -19.38 -10.64
CA ARG A 2 -16.51 -19.40 -9.66
C ARG A 2 -16.46 -20.63 -8.73
N LYS A 3 -17.60 -21.18 -8.25
CA LYS A 3 -17.63 -22.38 -7.38
C LYS A 3 -17.13 -23.63 -8.11
N ASN A 4 -17.49 -23.81 -9.39
CA ASN A 4 -17.05 -24.96 -10.18
C ASN A 4 -15.55 -24.92 -10.50
N LEU A 5 -14.99 -23.70 -10.70
CA LEU A 5 -13.56 -23.53 -10.96
C LEU A 5 -12.70 -23.88 -9.74
N LYS A 6 -13.16 -23.50 -8.53
CA LYS A 6 -12.50 -23.87 -7.27
C LYS A 6 -12.52 -25.39 -7.04
N SER A 7 -13.66 -26.04 -7.27
CA SER A 7 -13.79 -27.49 -7.13
C SER A 7 -12.88 -28.24 -8.11
N LEU A 8 -12.84 -27.81 -9.37
CA LEU A 8 -11.96 -28.38 -10.39
C LEU A 8 -10.48 -28.18 -10.01
N PHE A 9 -10.13 -27.01 -9.52
CA PHE A 9 -8.76 -26.70 -9.06
C PHE A 9 -8.32 -27.61 -7.93
N PHE A 10 -9.16 -27.82 -6.89
CA PHE A 10 -8.83 -28.73 -5.78
C PHE A 10 -8.72 -30.19 -6.22
N ALA A 11 -9.54 -30.63 -7.20
CA ALA A 11 -9.40 -31.96 -7.79
C ALA A 11 -8.08 -32.09 -8.57
N CYS A 12 -7.75 -31.12 -9.42
CA CYS A 12 -6.48 -31.08 -10.14
C CYS A 12 -5.27 -31.02 -9.18
N LYS A 13 -5.36 -30.22 -8.09
CA LYS A 13 -4.32 -30.15 -7.08
C LYS A 13 -4.05 -31.52 -6.46
N ARG A 14 -5.09 -32.25 -6.00
CA ARG A 14 -4.94 -33.60 -5.44
C ARG A 14 -4.31 -34.59 -6.43
N ILE A 15 -4.71 -34.51 -7.70
CA ILE A 15 -4.15 -35.36 -8.76
C ILE A 15 -2.66 -35.00 -8.96
N CYS A 16 -2.31 -33.73 -9.06
CA CYS A 16 -0.91 -33.30 -9.18
C CYS A 16 -0.08 -33.74 -7.98
N GLU A 17 -0.58 -33.56 -6.75
CA GLU A 17 0.11 -33.99 -5.51
C GLU A 17 0.32 -35.51 -5.43
N SER A 18 -0.56 -36.31 -6.07
CA SER A 18 -0.43 -37.78 -6.10
C SER A 18 0.48 -38.32 -7.23
N ILE A 19 0.66 -37.55 -8.30
CA ILE A 19 1.38 -37.99 -9.51
C ILE A 19 2.76 -37.37 -9.61
N LEU A 20 2.91 -36.07 -9.21
CA LEU A 20 4.16 -35.35 -9.36
C LEU A 20 5.06 -35.50 -8.11
N PRO A 21 6.37 -35.73 -8.29
CA PRO A 21 7.32 -35.70 -7.17
C PRO A 21 7.25 -34.35 -6.44
N THR A 22 7.28 -34.35 -5.11
CA THR A 22 7.23 -33.12 -4.29
C THR A 22 8.27 -32.08 -4.69
N LYS A 23 9.47 -32.53 -5.07
CA LYS A 23 10.55 -31.63 -5.57
C LYS A 23 10.15 -30.89 -6.85
N LEU A 24 9.43 -31.56 -7.75
CA LEU A 24 8.94 -30.92 -8.99
C LEU A 24 7.80 -29.93 -8.67
N LEU A 25 6.90 -30.28 -7.76
CA LEU A 25 5.84 -29.34 -7.31
C LEU A 25 6.43 -28.08 -6.67
N ALA A 26 7.44 -28.23 -5.81
CA ALA A 26 8.16 -27.11 -5.21
C ALA A 26 8.83 -26.22 -6.28
N PHE A 27 9.55 -26.84 -7.22
CA PHE A 27 10.17 -26.14 -8.35
C PHE A 27 9.14 -25.37 -9.18
N LEU A 28 8.02 -26.01 -9.52
CA LEU A 28 6.94 -25.35 -10.28
C LEU A 28 6.33 -24.17 -9.48
N ALA A 29 6.11 -24.32 -8.17
CA ALA A 29 5.58 -23.27 -7.32
C ALA A 29 6.50 -22.03 -7.26
N GLU A 30 7.81 -22.22 -7.33
CA GLU A 30 8.79 -21.14 -7.36
C GLU A 30 8.86 -20.44 -8.73
N HIS A 31 8.61 -21.15 -9.82
CA HIS A 31 8.91 -20.66 -11.17
C HIS A 31 7.66 -20.32 -12.02
N ILE A 32 6.46 -20.81 -11.64
CA ILE A 32 5.21 -20.55 -12.39
C ILE A 32 4.45 -19.39 -11.74
N VAL A 33 5.09 -18.24 -11.60
CA VAL A 33 4.39 -17.01 -11.20
C VAL A 33 4.31 -16.07 -12.37
N PRO A 34 3.11 -15.58 -12.74
CA PRO A 34 2.97 -14.63 -13.82
C PRO A 34 3.76 -13.34 -13.56
N VAL A 35 4.64 -12.98 -14.48
CA VAL A 35 5.26 -11.66 -14.53
C VAL A 35 4.61 -10.88 -15.65
N LYS A 36 4.01 -9.75 -15.30
CA LYS A 36 3.35 -8.84 -16.25
C LYS A 36 4.26 -7.64 -16.53
N VAL A 37 4.14 -7.10 -17.74
CA VAL A 37 4.96 -5.96 -18.19
C VAL A 37 4.04 -4.88 -18.70
N ILE A 38 4.25 -3.65 -18.26
CA ILE A 38 3.56 -2.45 -18.76
C ILE A 38 4.61 -1.43 -19.20
N ASP A 39 4.31 -0.71 -20.27
CA ASP A 39 5.10 0.45 -20.70
C ASP A 39 4.53 1.71 -20.05
N ILE A 40 5.37 2.40 -19.29
CA ILE A 40 5.03 3.68 -18.64
C ILE A 40 6.06 4.72 -19.10
N HIS A 41 5.61 5.71 -19.85
CA HIS A 41 6.46 6.78 -20.39
C HIS A 41 7.69 6.26 -21.16
N GLY A 42 7.50 5.19 -21.95
CA GLY A 42 8.58 4.58 -22.75
C GLY A 42 9.53 3.69 -21.96
N LYS A 43 9.25 3.42 -20.69
CA LYS A 43 10.02 2.49 -19.86
C LYS A 43 9.16 1.29 -19.46
N LYS A 44 9.71 0.10 -19.61
CA LYS A 44 9.03 -1.16 -19.27
C LYS A 44 9.19 -1.47 -17.79
N ILE A 45 8.08 -1.58 -17.09
CA ILE A 45 7.99 -2.00 -15.68
C ILE A 45 7.46 -3.42 -15.61
N LYS A 46 8.02 -4.23 -14.72
CA LYS A 46 7.61 -5.62 -14.49
C LYS A 46 6.90 -5.73 -13.14
N TYR A 47 5.84 -6.53 -13.10
CA TYR A 47 5.12 -6.83 -11.85
C TYR A 47 4.99 -8.33 -11.64
N TYR A 48 5.37 -8.78 -10.45
CA TYR A 48 5.25 -10.15 -9.95
C TYR A 48 3.83 -10.38 -9.44
N CYS A 49 3.03 -11.11 -10.23
CA CYS A 49 1.61 -11.29 -9.98
C CYS A 49 1.33 -12.62 -9.25
N LEU A 50 1.85 -12.77 -8.03
CA LEU A 50 1.61 -13.95 -7.20
C LEU A 50 0.19 -13.94 -6.63
N GLY A 51 -0.77 -14.42 -7.41
CA GLY A 51 -2.19 -14.49 -7.06
C GLY A 51 -3.08 -13.55 -7.86
N THR A 52 -4.39 -13.67 -7.65
CA THR A 52 -5.40 -12.93 -8.42
C THR A 52 -5.47 -11.44 -8.06
N ILE A 53 -5.20 -11.09 -6.79
CA ILE A 53 -5.27 -9.69 -6.35
C ILE A 53 -4.05 -8.90 -6.86
N PRO A 54 -2.79 -9.38 -6.77
CA PRO A 54 -1.67 -8.70 -7.42
C PRO A 54 -1.85 -8.53 -8.93
N LEU A 55 -2.42 -9.53 -9.61
CA LEU A 55 -2.75 -9.42 -11.03
C LEU A 55 -3.79 -8.33 -11.29
N TYR A 56 -4.88 -8.29 -10.51
CA TYR A 56 -5.90 -7.24 -10.59
C TYR A 56 -5.31 -5.84 -10.34
N ARG A 57 -4.44 -5.69 -9.33
CA ARG A 57 -3.77 -4.41 -9.05
C ARG A 57 -2.90 -3.95 -10.21
N TYR A 58 -2.20 -4.88 -10.88
CA TYR A 58 -1.47 -4.60 -12.11
C TYR A 58 -2.41 -4.16 -13.23
N GLU A 59 -3.48 -4.91 -13.49
CA GLU A 59 -4.42 -4.64 -14.57
C GLU A 59 -5.15 -3.30 -14.42
N THR A 60 -5.32 -2.85 -13.19
CA THR A 60 -6.03 -1.62 -12.84
C THR A 60 -5.12 -0.46 -12.42
N LEU A 61 -3.79 -0.60 -12.51
CA LEU A 61 -2.82 0.41 -12.05
C LEU A 61 -3.15 1.83 -12.54
N LEU A 62 -3.50 1.98 -13.81
CA LEU A 62 -3.74 3.29 -14.43
C LEU A 62 -5.21 3.72 -14.40
N THR A 63 -6.13 2.87 -13.91
CA THR A 63 -7.57 3.09 -14.08
C THR A 63 -8.37 3.04 -12.79
N LYS A 64 -7.87 2.38 -11.74
CA LYS A 64 -8.58 2.28 -10.46
C LYS A 64 -8.58 3.62 -9.72
N GLU A 65 -7.44 4.28 -9.68
CA GLU A 65 -7.21 5.55 -8.99
C GLU A 65 -6.40 6.49 -9.91
N PRO A 66 -6.98 6.97 -11.02
CA PRO A 66 -6.27 7.81 -11.98
C PRO A 66 -5.74 9.10 -11.32
N GLU A 67 -6.44 9.63 -10.32
CA GLU A 67 -6.00 10.79 -9.54
C GLU A 67 -4.68 10.56 -8.79
N THR A 68 -4.43 9.34 -8.32
CA THR A 68 -3.16 8.97 -7.69
C THR A 68 -2.03 8.98 -8.72
N ILE A 69 -2.28 8.48 -9.93
CA ILE A 69 -1.32 8.50 -11.03
C ILE A 69 -1.05 9.95 -11.49
N GLU A 70 -2.10 10.77 -11.67
CA GLU A 70 -1.97 12.19 -12.01
C GLU A 70 -1.13 12.94 -10.98
N TRP A 71 -1.38 12.70 -9.68
CA TRP A 71 -0.57 13.29 -8.62
C TRP A 71 0.88 12.84 -8.71
N MET A 72 1.14 11.54 -8.84
CA MET A 72 2.50 11.02 -8.98
C MET A 72 3.20 11.59 -10.22
N ASP A 73 2.48 11.79 -11.33
CA ASP A 73 3.01 12.36 -12.55
C ASP A 73 3.36 13.86 -12.43
N SER A 74 2.76 14.55 -11.48
CA SER A 74 3.08 15.94 -11.19
C SER A 74 4.33 16.12 -10.31
N LEU A 75 4.84 15.05 -9.67
CA LEU A 75 5.95 15.15 -8.73
C LEU A 75 7.30 15.38 -9.43
N ASP A 76 8.17 16.14 -8.78
CA ASP A 76 9.57 16.30 -9.17
C ASP A 76 10.31 14.96 -8.98
N THR A 77 10.82 14.41 -10.06
CA THR A 77 11.44 13.08 -10.09
C THR A 77 12.78 12.99 -9.36
N SER A 78 13.34 14.11 -8.92
CA SER A 78 14.53 14.15 -8.06
C SER A 78 14.19 14.01 -6.57
N GLY A 79 12.91 13.97 -6.22
CA GLY A 79 12.43 13.91 -4.85
C GLY A 79 12.37 12.53 -4.25
N VAL A 80 11.94 12.49 -2.98
CA VAL A 80 11.73 11.28 -2.19
C VAL A 80 10.23 11.11 -1.92
N LEU A 81 9.67 9.98 -2.31
CA LEU A 81 8.30 9.58 -1.98
C LEU A 81 8.32 8.57 -0.82
N TRP A 82 7.48 8.80 0.19
CA TRP A 82 7.12 7.76 1.15
C TRP A 82 5.76 7.18 0.76
N ASP A 83 5.72 5.85 0.54
CA ASP A 83 4.51 5.09 0.21
C ASP A 83 4.12 4.26 1.42
N VAL A 84 3.16 4.78 2.19
CA VAL A 84 2.69 4.18 3.45
C VAL A 84 1.44 3.36 3.17
N GLY A 85 1.49 2.06 3.46
CA GLY A 85 0.53 1.07 3.00
C GLY A 85 0.85 0.61 1.57
N ALA A 86 2.15 0.38 1.28
CA ALA A 86 2.63 0.11 -0.08
C ALA A 86 2.03 -1.17 -0.71
N ASN A 87 1.44 -2.06 0.08
CA ASN A 87 0.86 -3.32 -0.36
C ASN A 87 1.89 -4.13 -1.19
N VAL A 88 1.55 -4.57 -2.39
CA VAL A 88 2.48 -5.26 -3.29
C VAL A 88 3.41 -4.31 -4.07
N GLY A 89 3.40 -3.02 -3.76
CA GLY A 89 4.32 -2.03 -4.30
C GLY A 89 3.95 -1.45 -5.67
N ILE A 90 2.67 -1.50 -6.06
CA ILE A 90 2.24 -1.01 -7.37
C ILE A 90 2.68 0.46 -7.57
N TYR A 91 2.38 1.32 -6.61
CA TYR A 91 2.72 2.76 -6.67
C TYR A 91 4.20 3.03 -6.37
N SER A 92 4.81 2.26 -5.45
CA SER A 92 6.25 2.35 -5.17
C SER A 92 7.10 2.12 -6.43
N ILE A 93 6.77 1.06 -7.20
CA ILE A 93 7.48 0.72 -8.44
C ILE A 93 7.20 1.76 -9.53
N TYR A 94 5.95 2.25 -9.61
CA TYR A 94 5.60 3.33 -10.54
C TYR A 94 6.44 4.58 -10.28
N ALA A 95 6.50 5.04 -9.04
CA ALA A 95 7.27 6.22 -8.64
C ALA A 95 8.78 6.06 -8.90
N ALA A 96 9.34 4.90 -8.55
CA ALA A 96 10.75 4.60 -8.80
C ALA A 96 11.09 4.57 -10.30
N ASN A 97 10.18 4.05 -11.16
CA ASN A 97 10.34 4.10 -12.61
C ASN A 97 10.37 5.52 -13.16
N ARG A 98 9.67 6.44 -12.54
CA ARG A 98 9.72 7.86 -12.88
C ARG A 98 11.03 8.52 -12.47
N GLY A 99 11.75 7.97 -11.51
CA GLY A 99 13.04 8.45 -11.04
C GLY A 99 13.10 8.84 -9.57
N LEU A 100 11.97 8.88 -8.86
CA LEU A 100 11.95 9.17 -7.42
C LEU A 100 12.73 8.10 -6.63
N ASP A 101 13.32 8.54 -5.52
CA ASP A 101 13.68 7.61 -4.46
C ASP A 101 12.44 7.30 -3.63
N VAL A 102 12.26 6.06 -3.21
CA VAL A 102 11.04 5.62 -2.53
C VAL A 102 11.36 4.95 -1.20
N ILE A 103 10.61 5.30 -0.16
CA ILE A 103 10.53 4.54 1.08
C ILE A 103 9.14 3.92 1.12
N ALA A 104 9.09 2.58 1.04
CA ALA A 104 7.86 1.81 1.00
C ALA A 104 7.66 1.09 2.34
N ILE A 105 6.50 1.26 2.98
CA ILE A 105 6.20 0.67 4.28
C ILE A 105 4.94 -0.17 4.15
N GLU A 106 5.07 -1.48 4.44
CA GLU A 106 3.99 -2.47 4.32
C GLU A 106 4.07 -3.49 5.45
N PRO A 107 3.14 -3.49 6.40
CA PRO A 107 3.19 -4.38 7.57
C PRO A 107 2.80 -5.85 7.30
N MET A 108 2.05 -6.15 6.23
CA MET A 108 1.64 -7.51 5.91
C MET A 108 2.79 -8.28 5.25
N PRO A 109 3.36 -9.36 5.87
CA PRO A 109 4.55 -10.03 5.33
C PRO A 109 4.38 -10.59 3.91
N ALA A 110 3.19 -11.07 3.56
CA ALA A 110 2.90 -11.62 2.23
C ALA A 110 2.89 -10.53 1.14
N ASN A 111 2.37 -9.34 1.46
CA ASN A 111 2.40 -8.18 0.58
C ASN A 111 3.84 -7.65 0.46
N TYR A 112 4.53 -7.52 1.59
CA TYR A 112 5.93 -7.10 1.64
C TYR A 112 6.85 -8.01 0.82
N TYR A 113 6.66 -9.34 0.90
CA TYR A 113 7.38 -10.29 0.03
C TYR A 113 7.19 -9.96 -1.45
N THR A 114 5.95 -9.69 -1.85
CA THR A 114 5.64 -9.37 -3.26
C THR A 114 6.18 -8.00 -3.67
N LEU A 115 6.12 -7.01 -2.78
CA LEU A 115 6.78 -5.70 -2.96
C LEU A 115 8.29 -5.88 -3.21
N THR A 116 8.98 -6.66 -2.38
CA THR A 116 10.43 -6.91 -2.56
C THR A 116 10.74 -7.63 -3.86
N LYS A 117 9.89 -8.57 -4.31
CA LYS A 117 10.00 -9.21 -5.62
C LYS A 117 9.81 -8.21 -6.77
N ASN A 118 8.90 -7.25 -6.65
CA ASN A 118 8.72 -6.19 -7.61
C ASN A 118 9.94 -5.25 -7.70
N ILE A 119 10.57 -4.94 -6.55
CA ILE A 119 11.83 -4.18 -6.50
C ILE A 119 12.95 -4.94 -7.22
N GLU A 120 13.11 -6.22 -6.92
CA GLU A 120 14.12 -7.10 -7.52
C GLU A 120 13.96 -7.18 -9.06
N LEU A 121 12.75 -7.46 -9.54
CA LEU A 121 12.45 -7.62 -10.98
C LEU A 121 12.77 -6.37 -11.81
N ASN A 122 12.74 -5.20 -11.21
CA ASN A 122 12.98 -3.92 -11.88
C ASN A 122 14.38 -3.36 -11.59
N ASN A 123 15.21 -4.06 -10.82
CA ASN A 123 16.53 -3.60 -10.36
C ASN A 123 16.47 -2.25 -9.61
N PHE A 124 15.43 -2.05 -8.77
CA PHE A 124 15.21 -0.81 -8.03
C PHE A 124 15.74 -0.86 -6.59
N GLY A 125 16.65 -1.79 -6.26
CA GLY A 125 17.22 -1.90 -4.92
C GLY A 125 17.90 -0.64 -4.39
N GLU A 126 18.48 0.18 -5.27
CA GLU A 126 19.08 1.48 -4.92
C GLU A 126 18.06 2.64 -4.87
N LYS A 127 16.85 2.41 -5.42
CA LYS A 127 15.79 3.40 -5.54
C LYS A 127 14.69 3.23 -4.49
N VAL A 128 14.39 2.00 -4.12
CA VAL A 128 13.27 1.66 -3.22
C VAL A 128 13.81 0.98 -1.97
N ALA A 129 13.72 1.65 -0.84
CA ALA A 129 13.95 1.07 0.48
C ALA A 129 12.60 0.59 1.05
N ALA A 130 12.41 -0.72 1.20
CA ALA A 130 11.19 -1.30 1.72
C ALA A 130 11.32 -1.77 3.17
N PHE A 131 10.26 -1.57 3.98
CA PHE A 131 10.24 -1.91 5.40
C PHE A 131 8.95 -2.64 5.78
N CYS A 132 9.08 -3.72 6.59
CA CYS A 132 7.95 -4.54 7.04
C CYS A 132 7.62 -4.23 8.51
N PHE A 133 6.92 -3.13 8.75
CA PHE A 133 6.36 -2.75 10.04
C PHE A 133 5.16 -1.80 9.86
N ALA A 134 4.38 -1.59 10.92
CA ALA A 134 3.22 -0.70 10.86
C ALA A 134 3.61 0.74 11.27
N LEU A 135 3.13 1.76 10.54
CA LEU A 135 3.15 3.13 11.03
C LEU A 135 1.91 3.40 11.89
N THR A 136 2.13 4.14 12.98
CA THR A 136 1.11 4.50 13.98
C THR A 136 1.52 5.78 14.70
N ASN A 137 0.94 6.08 15.86
CA ASN A 137 1.27 7.26 16.67
C ASN A 137 2.34 7.04 17.74
N GLU A 138 2.75 5.79 18.00
CA GLU A 138 3.72 5.45 19.06
C GLU A 138 4.58 4.24 18.69
N VAL A 139 5.61 3.96 19.49
CA VAL A 139 6.39 2.73 19.37
C VAL A 139 5.74 1.66 20.22
N SER A 140 5.29 0.58 19.60
CA SER A 140 4.66 -0.54 20.30
C SER A 140 4.87 -1.86 19.54
N ILE A 141 4.66 -2.96 20.24
CA ILE A 141 4.50 -4.30 19.64
C ILE A 141 3.08 -4.72 19.92
N ASP A 142 2.30 -4.96 18.89
CA ASP A 142 0.89 -5.32 19.00
C ASP A 142 0.44 -6.23 17.87
N PHE A 143 -0.83 -6.62 17.88
CA PHE A 143 -1.41 -7.44 16.83
C PHE A 143 -1.68 -6.64 15.56
N PHE A 144 -1.37 -7.27 14.43
CA PHE A 144 -1.81 -6.86 13.12
C PHE A 144 -2.95 -7.78 12.69
N TYR A 145 -4.14 -7.23 12.55
CA TYR A 145 -5.37 -7.94 12.19
C TYR A 145 -5.49 -8.03 10.68
N ILE A 146 -5.70 -9.23 10.17
CA ILE A 146 -5.76 -9.53 8.73
C ILE A 146 -7.15 -10.00 8.36
N SER A 147 -7.84 -9.24 7.52
CA SER A 147 -9.17 -9.57 6.99
C SER A 147 -9.11 -10.65 5.91
N GLY A 148 -8.10 -10.63 5.07
CA GLY A 148 -7.88 -11.55 3.95
C GLY A 148 -6.46 -12.09 3.91
N SER A 149 -6.29 -13.43 3.94
CA SER A 149 -4.96 -14.07 3.88
C SER A 149 -4.36 -14.11 2.48
N GLN A 150 -5.04 -13.57 1.47
CA GLN A 150 -4.55 -13.54 0.09
C GLN A 150 -3.51 -12.44 -0.08
N ILE A 151 -2.47 -12.72 -0.84
CA ILE A 151 -1.47 -11.71 -1.20
C ILE A 151 -2.16 -10.57 -1.96
N GLY A 152 -1.80 -9.34 -1.63
CA GLY A 152 -2.40 -8.15 -2.22
C GLY A 152 -3.71 -7.71 -1.54
N SER A 153 -4.22 -8.48 -0.53
CA SER A 153 -5.38 -8.04 0.24
C SER A 153 -5.08 -6.73 0.98
N SER A 154 -6.12 -5.96 1.20
CA SER A 154 -6.21 -4.74 1.98
C SER A 154 -7.19 -4.95 3.14
N GLN A 155 -7.58 -3.87 3.80
CA GLN A 155 -8.46 -3.89 4.97
C GLN A 155 -7.85 -4.64 6.15
N ASN A 156 -6.57 -4.36 6.41
CA ASN A 156 -5.83 -4.88 7.55
C ASN A 156 -5.56 -3.75 8.53
N SER A 157 -5.44 -4.05 9.82
CA SER A 157 -5.34 -3.03 10.84
C SER A 157 -4.31 -3.39 11.91
N PHE A 158 -3.56 -2.40 12.39
CA PHE A 158 -2.59 -2.55 13.47
C PHE A 158 -3.15 -2.06 14.79
N LYS A 159 -3.00 -2.87 15.86
CA LYS A 159 -3.38 -2.58 17.24
C LYS A 159 -4.90 -2.48 17.47
N GLU A 160 -5.61 -1.78 16.63
CA GLU A 160 -7.06 -1.60 16.68
C GLU A 160 -7.72 -2.53 15.63
N ASN A 161 -8.82 -3.20 16.02
CA ASN A 161 -9.59 -4.04 15.10
C ASN A 161 -10.59 -3.17 14.31
N ILE A 162 -10.08 -2.21 13.52
CA ILE A 162 -10.88 -1.23 12.77
C ILE A 162 -10.62 -1.40 11.28
N GLY A 163 -11.68 -1.39 10.49
CA GLY A 163 -11.61 -1.41 9.01
C GLY A 163 -11.66 -0.01 8.39
N TRP A 164 -11.60 0.04 7.06
CA TRP A 164 -11.65 1.25 6.24
C TRP A 164 -12.86 2.17 6.51
N ASN A 165 -13.96 1.60 7.03
CA ASN A 165 -15.19 2.32 7.40
C ASN A 165 -15.17 2.81 8.86
N TYR A 166 -14.01 2.73 9.52
CA TYR A 166 -13.78 3.11 10.93
C TYR A 166 -14.65 2.35 11.95
N LYS A 167 -15.17 1.18 11.56
CA LYS A 167 -15.91 0.26 12.43
C LYS A 167 -15.10 -1.00 12.68
N GLU A 168 -15.48 -1.74 13.70
CA GLU A 168 -14.87 -3.03 13.97
C GLU A 168 -14.95 -3.93 12.73
N MET A 169 -13.83 -4.58 12.40
CA MET A 169 -13.76 -5.48 11.25
C MET A 169 -14.66 -6.69 11.48
N GLU A 170 -15.59 -6.93 10.56
CA GLU A 170 -16.52 -8.07 10.63
C GLU A 170 -15.81 -9.41 10.52
N ILE A 171 -14.70 -9.47 9.81
CA ILE A 171 -13.94 -10.69 9.55
C ILE A 171 -12.47 -10.45 9.85
N VAL A 172 -11.93 -11.19 10.82
CA VAL A 172 -10.50 -11.32 11.08
C VAL A 172 -10.11 -12.77 10.84
N ASN A 173 -9.48 -13.04 9.71
CA ASN A 173 -9.05 -14.40 9.36
C ASN A 173 -7.82 -14.85 10.13
N HIS A 174 -6.93 -13.92 10.43
CA HIS A 174 -5.67 -14.17 11.07
C HIS A 174 -5.15 -12.91 11.76
N LYS A 175 -4.30 -13.08 12.77
CA LYS A 175 -3.52 -11.99 13.35
C LYS A 175 -2.11 -12.46 13.67
N HIS A 176 -1.16 -11.57 13.54
CA HIS A 176 0.22 -11.81 13.99
C HIS A 176 0.74 -10.56 14.72
N THR A 177 1.79 -10.75 15.50
CA THR A 177 2.45 -9.65 16.19
C THR A 177 3.40 -8.95 15.24
N THR A 178 3.36 -7.61 15.23
CA THR A 178 4.32 -6.79 14.48
C THR A 178 4.75 -5.56 15.29
N LEU A 179 5.83 -4.92 14.85
CA LEU A 179 6.30 -3.64 15.37
C LEU A 179 5.43 -2.52 14.81
N GLY A 180 4.99 -1.61 15.66
CA GLY A 180 4.45 -0.32 15.29
C GLY A 180 5.39 0.81 15.67
N MET A 181 5.47 1.86 14.83
CA MET A 181 6.31 3.02 15.10
C MET A 181 5.70 4.29 14.51
N SER A 182 5.87 5.43 15.17
CA SER A 182 5.46 6.70 14.57
C SER A 182 6.46 7.14 13.49
N VAL A 183 5.97 7.90 12.52
CA VAL A 183 6.81 8.49 11.44
C VAL A 183 7.97 9.31 12.05
N ASP A 184 7.66 10.17 13.01
CA ASP A 184 8.66 11.05 13.62
C ASP A 184 9.72 10.23 14.39
N LYS A 185 9.31 9.14 15.05
CA LYS A 185 10.26 8.26 15.75
C LYS A 185 11.11 7.44 14.78
N PHE A 186 10.55 7.02 13.65
CA PHE A 186 11.33 6.37 12.58
C PHE A 186 12.38 7.31 12.02
N VAL A 187 12.02 8.58 11.78
CA VAL A 187 12.97 9.62 11.33
C VAL A 187 14.05 9.89 12.36
N GLU A 188 13.68 9.99 13.63
CA GLU A 188 14.64 10.26 14.73
C GLU A 188 15.70 9.15 14.84
N ILE A 189 15.27 7.90 14.85
CA ILE A 189 16.15 6.73 15.10
C ILE A 189 17.00 6.39 13.88
N PHE A 190 16.37 6.27 12.71
CA PHE A 190 17.02 5.69 11.54
C PHE A 190 17.52 6.71 10.52
N LYS A 191 17.11 7.98 10.65
CA LYS A 191 17.52 9.08 9.77
C LYS A 191 17.41 8.74 8.28
N PRO A 192 16.25 8.21 7.84
CA PRO A 192 16.02 7.90 6.43
C PRO A 192 16.05 9.17 5.59
N LYS A 193 16.02 9.02 4.25
CA LYS A 193 15.78 10.16 3.35
C LYS A 193 14.46 10.84 3.71
N ILE A 194 14.48 12.13 4.01
CA ILE A 194 13.29 12.90 4.38
C ILE A 194 12.36 13.02 3.16
N PRO A 195 11.04 12.81 3.34
CA PRO A 195 10.12 12.83 2.23
C PRO A 195 9.90 14.24 1.67
N ASN A 196 9.87 14.33 0.34
CA ASN A 196 9.29 15.47 -0.37
C ASN A 196 7.79 15.24 -0.63
N TYR A 197 7.39 13.98 -0.66
CA TYR A 197 6.04 13.53 -0.94
C TYR A 197 5.68 12.34 -0.06
N ILE A 198 4.44 12.28 0.41
CA ILE A 198 3.93 11.15 1.21
C ILE A 198 2.60 10.70 0.64
N LYS A 199 2.44 9.39 0.40
CA LYS A 199 1.15 8.73 0.20
C LYS A 199 0.81 7.95 1.47
N ILE A 200 -0.40 8.11 1.99
CA ILE A 200 -0.93 7.33 3.13
C ILE A 200 -2.25 6.68 2.70
N ASP A 201 -2.28 5.35 2.76
CA ASP A 201 -3.44 4.55 2.35
C ASP A 201 -3.36 3.21 3.11
N VAL A 202 -4.01 3.16 4.29
CA VAL A 202 -3.83 2.09 5.30
C VAL A 202 -5.14 1.51 5.84
N ASP A 203 -6.25 1.82 5.20
CA ASP A 203 -7.58 1.26 5.50
C ASP A 203 -8.11 1.57 6.94
N GLY A 204 -7.98 2.82 7.42
CA GLY A 204 -8.67 3.30 8.63
C GLY A 204 -7.77 3.73 9.79
N LEU A 205 -6.44 3.68 9.64
CA LEU A 205 -5.48 4.13 10.66
C LEU A 205 -4.74 5.43 10.29
N GLU A 206 -5.22 6.15 9.26
CA GLU A 206 -4.60 7.38 8.75
C GLU A 206 -4.43 8.42 9.86
N ARG A 207 -5.42 8.57 10.76
CA ARG A 207 -5.34 9.46 11.92
C ARG A 207 -4.11 9.16 12.79
N ASN A 208 -3.92 7.91 13.15
CA ASN A 208 -2.82 7.53 14.04
C ASN A 208 -1.47 7.84 13.38
N ILE A 209 -1.36 7.60 12.07
CA ILE A 209 -0.15 7.91 11.31
C ILE A 209 0.09 9.42 11.24
N ILE A 210 -0.95 10.22 10.95
CA ILE A 210 -0.87 11.68 10.89
C ILE A 210 -0.47 12.28 12.24
N VAL A 211 -1.06 11.78 13.35
CA VAL A 211 -0.70 12.19 14.71
C VAL A 211 0.77 11.88 15.00
N GLY A 212 1.26 10.71 14.58
CA GLY A 212 2.65 10.27 14.76
C GLY A 212 3.65 10.86 13.77
N ALA A 213 3.20 11.74 12.85
CA ALA A 213 3.99 12.32 11.77
C ALA A 213 4.12 13.86 11.86
N ARG A 214 3.63 14.50 12.92
CA ARG A 214 3.46 15.96 12.98
C ARG A 214 4.74 16.75 12.71
N GLU A 215 5.88 16.32 13.25
CA GLU A 215 7.17 16.97 13.02
C GLU A 215 7.59 16.79 11.56
N THR A 216 7.46 15.59 11.02
CA THR A 216 7.81 15.29 9.63
C THR A 216 6.88 16.01 8.66
N LEU A 217 5.56 16.04 8.94
CA LEU A 217 4.58 16.78 8.14
C LEU A 217 4.82 18.29 8.16
N SER A 218 5.40 18.83 9.24
CA SER A 218 5.71 20.27 9.36
C SER A 218 7.01 20.68 8.66
N ARG A 219 7.82 19.75 8.16
CA ARG A 219 9.10 20.04 7.51
C ARG A 219 8.91 20.79 6.19
N LYS A 220 9.83 21.71 5.90
CA LYS A 220 9.82 22.52 4.67
C LYS A 220 10.15 21.71 3.41
N GLU A 221 10.86 20.60 3.57
CA GLU A 221 11.21 19.66 2.50
C GLU A 221 9.99 18.96 1.93
N LEU A 222 8.95 18.74 2.75
CA LEU A 222 7.69 18.14 2.32
C LEU A 222 6.89 19.14 1.50
N LYS A 223 6.56 18.77 0.28
CA LYS A 223 5.88 19.64 -0.71
C LYS A 223 4.41 19.25 -0.88
N SER A 224 4.09 17.95 -0.87
CA SER A 224 2.75 17.45 -1.10
C SER A 224 2.52 16.12 -0.39
N MET A 225 1.24 15.86 -0.05
CA MET A 225 0.81 14.60 0.56
C MET A 225 -0.51 14.17 -0.08
N LEU A 226 -0.64 12.87 -0.40
CA LEU A 226 -1.90 12.23 -0.73
C LEU A 226 -2.29 11.31 0.42
N VAL A 227 -3.52 11.44 0.92
CA VAL A 227 -4.08 10.55 1.96
C VAL A 227 -5.51 10.17 1.62
N GLU A 228 -5.84 8.87 1.74
CA GLU A 228 -7.21 8.39 1.59
C GLU A 228 -7.97 8.63 2.90
N LEU A 229 -9.08 9.38 2.83
CA LEU A 229 -9.94 9.68 3.98
C LEU A 229 -11.41 9.51 3.60
N SER A 230 -12.21 8.92 4.49
CA SER A 230 -13.65 8.89 4.36
C SER A 230 -14.28 10.14 4.96
N THR A 231 -15.17 10.78 4.21
CA THR A 231 -15.93 11.97 4.68
C THR A 231 -17.01 11.61 5.71
N ASP A 232 -17.34 10.33 5.87
CA ASP A 232 -18.29 9.83 6.88
C ASP A 232 -17.65 9.63 8.24
N TRP A 233 -16.34 9.78 8.33
CA TRP A 233 -15.64 9.59 9.59
C TRP A 233 -15.94 10.75 10.57
N GLU A 234 -16.24 10.43 11.81
CA GLU A 234 -16.57 11.44 12.84
C GLU A 234 -15.41 12.44 13.06
N ASP A 235 -14.17 11.96 12.99
CA ASP A 235 -12.96 12.78 13.16
C ASP A 235 -12.47 13.45 11.86
N TYR A 236 -13.20 13.35 10.75
CA TYR A 236 -12.76 13.85 9.44
C TYR A 236 -12.28 15.31 9.48
N ASN A 237 -13.09 16.21 10.03
CA ASN A 237 -12.74 17.63 10.12
C ASN A 237 -11.52 17.87 11.02
N HIS A 238 -11.42 17.14 12.13
CA HIS A 238 -10.29 17.23 13.03
C HIS A 238 -8.97 16.80 12.36
N ILE A 239 -9.00 15.77 11.52
CA ILE A 239 -7.83 15.34 10.75
C ILE A 239 -7.44 16.38 9.71
N LEU A 240 -8.40 16.98 9.01
CA LEU A 240 -8.11 18.08 8.08
C LEU A 240 -7.43 19.26 8.80
N GLU A 241 -7.96 19.67 9.95
CA GLU A 241 -7.36 20.75 10.77
C GLU A 241 -5.94 20.39 11.22
N LEU A 242 -5.72 19.14 11.64
CA LEU A 242 -4.41 18.67 12.05
C LEU A 242 -3.40 18.73 10.88
N ILE A 243 -3.79 18.27 9.70
CA ILE A 243 -2.94 18.32 8.48
C ILE A 243 -2.64 19.78 8.12
N LEU A 244 -3.66 20.65 8.09
CA LEU A 244 -3.48 22.06 7.76
C LEU A 244 -2.58 22.77 8.77
N SER A 245 -2.66 22.40 10.06
CA SER A 245 -1.77 22.95 11.10
C SER A 245 -0.28 22.62 10.88
N CYS A 246 0.03 21.60 10.06
CA CYS A 246 1.38 21.24 9.67
C CYS A 246 1.93 22.11 8.51
N GLY A 247 1.20 23.15 8.08
CA GLY A 247 1.64 24.14 7.10
C GLY A 247 1.22 23.84 5.66
N PHE A 248 0.27 22.93 5.45
CA PHE A 248 -0.37 22.79 4.14
C PHE A 248 -1.37 23.95 3.93
N THR A 249 -1.32 24.57 2.75
CA THR A 249 -2.09 25.80 2.44
C THR A 249 -3.20 25.58 1.44
N ARG A 250 -3.13 24.49 0.68
CA ARG A 250 -4.12 24.13 -0.34
C ARG A 250 -4.35 22.62 -0.32
N TRP A 251 -5.58 22.21 -0.56
CA TRP A 251 -5.91 20.81 -0.78
C TRP A 251 -7.10 20.64 -1.73
N GLU A 252 -7.19 19.46 -2.29
CA GLU A 252 -8.31 19.02 -3.12
C GLU A 252 -8.63 17.56 -2.79
N LYS A 253 -9.88 17.14 -3.00
CA LYS A 253 -10.27 15.74 -2.89
C LYS A 253 -10.73 15.23 -4.24
N LYS A 254 -10.26 14.04 -4.58
CA LYS A 254 -10.58 13.36 -5.83
C LYS A 254 -10.96 11.92 -5.56
N ARG A 255 -11.71 11.32 -6.47
CA ARG A 255 -12.09 9.92 -6.45
C ARG A 255 -12.45 9.48 -7.85
N ALA A 256 -12.08 8.28 -8.26
CA ALA A 256 -12.50 7.70 -9.52
C ALA A 256 -14.01 7.41 -9.53
N ASP A 257 -14.64 7.60 -10.70
CA ASP A 257 -16.09 7.42 -10.88
C ASP A 257 -16.56 5.99 -10.57
N ILE A 258 -15.69 5.00 -10.71
CA ILE A 258 -15.99 3.59 -10.39
C ILE A 258 -16.45 3.38 -8.94
N PHE A 259 -16.09 4.27 -8.03
CA PHE A 259 -16.47 4.20 -6.61
C PHE A 259 -17.79 4.89 -6.28
N GLU A 260 -18.41 5.62 -7.22
CA GLU A 260 -19.60 6.45 -6.97
C GLU A 260 -20.78 5.66 -6.40
N ASN A 261 -20.98 4.43 -6.89
CA ASN A 261 -22.06 3.55 -6.46
C ASN A 261 -21.56 2.36 -5.60
N SER A 262 -20.37 2.46 -5.01
CA SER A 262 -19.78 1.43 -4.14
C SER A 262 -19.97 1.77 -2.67
N GLU A 263 -19.64 0.83 -1.79
CA GLU A 263 -19.55 1.09 -0.34
C GLU A 263 -18.50 2.16 -0.01
N MET A 264 -17.48 2.34 -0.85
CA MET A 264 -16.42 3.34 -0.71
C MET A 264 -16.78 4.71 -1.32
N LYS A 265 -18.05 4.98 -1.62
CA LYS A 265 -18.50 6.23 -2.25
C LYS A 265 -18.11 7.51 -1.50
N ASN A 266 -17.85 7.42 -0.21
CA ASN A 266 -17.46 8.53 0.65
C ASN A 266 -15.96 8.52 1.01
N SER A 267 -15.18 7.57 0.47
CA SER A 267 -13.71 7.55 0.54
C SER A 267 -13.13 8.33 -0.63
N TYR A 268 -12.19 9.22 -0.34
CA TYR A 268 -11.56 10.11 -1.32
C TYR A 268 -10.06 10.19 -1.10
N ASN A 269 -9.30 10.27 -2.17
CA ASN A 269 -7.92 10.70 -2.14
C ASN A 269 -7.86 12.23 -1.93
N HIS A 270 -7.33 12.66 -0.78
CA HIS A 270 -7.10 14.06 -0.44
C HIS A 270 -5.65 14.41 -0.75
N ILE A 271 -5.45 15.39 -1.61
CA ILE A 271 -4.11 15.83 -2.03
C ILE A 271 -3.85 17.20 -1.41
N PHE A 272 -2.85 17.27 -0.55
CA PHE A 272 -2.44 18.48 0.16
C PHE A 272 -1.15 19.02 -0.40
N TYR A 273 -1.01 20.35 -0.44
CA TYR A 273 0.14 21.08 -0.96
C TYR A 273 0.59 22.16 0.02
N LYS A 274 1.90 22.35 0.14
CA LYS A 274 2.51 23.46 0.90
C LYS A 274 2.75 24.69 0.05
#